data_5eb2741c621080e977b87f46d124505f
#
_entry.id   5eb2741c621080e977b87f46d124505f
#
_cell.length_a   1.000
_cell.length_b   1.000
_cell.length_c   1.000
_cell.angle_alpha   90.00
_cell.angle_beta   90.00
_cell.angle_gamma   90.00
#
_symmetry.space_group_name_H-M   'P 1'
#
loop_
_entity.id
_entity.type
_entity.pdbx_description
1 polymer ?
#
loop_
_entity_poly.entity_id
_entity_poly.type
_entity_poly.pdbx_seq_one_letter_code
_entity_poly.pdbx_strand_id
1 'polypeptide(L)'
;MRVISGIYKRRRFDVPRTFKARPTTDFAKENLFNVLANYLDFEDGVSALDLFAGTGSISIELVSRGCDRVISVEKDRDHHAFICKIMQEVKTDKCIPIRGDVFKFIKGGREQFDFIFADPPYVLQGLETIPSLIFENNLLKEEGLLVLEHGKKDNFEDHPNFVERRVYGSVNFSFFEKLKVESL
;
A
#
# COMPACT_ATOMS: atom_id res chain seq x y z
N MET A 1 -1.23 3.84 16.54
CA MET A 1 -0.96 2.90 15.43
C MET A 1 -0.23 1.67 15.96
N ARG A 2 -0.65 0.47 15.62
CA ARG A 2 -0.10 -0.78 16.14
C ARG A 2 0.35 -1.70 15.01
N VAL A 3 1.47 -2.39 15.17
CA VAL A 3 1.90 -3.48 14.26
C VAL A 3 1.22 -4.79 14.67
N ILE A 4 0.60 -5.46 13.70
CA ILE A 4 -0.24 -6.65 13.95
C ILE A 4 0.62 -7.92 14.00
N SER A 5 1.57 -8.09 13.09
CA SER A 5 2.35 -9.33 12.97
C SER A 5 3.79 -9.06 12.57
N GLY A 6 4.60 -10.11 12.50
CA GLY A 6 6.00 -10.05 12.09
C GLY A 6 6.96 -9.66 13.21
N ILE A 7 8.17 -9.23 12.84
CA ILE A 7 9.27 -8.97 13.77
C ILE A 7 8.99 -7.79 14.73
N TYR A 8 8.14 -6.84 14.34
CA TYR A 8 7.74 -5.71 15.18
C TYR A 8 6.33 -5.88 15.78
N LYS A 9 5.79 -7.09 15.81
CA LYS A 9 4.47 -7.39 16.39
C LYS A 9 4.28 -6.72 17.75
N ARG A 10 3.12 -6.12 17.96
CA ARG A 10 2.68 -5.39 19.16
C ARG A 10 3.37 -4.04 19.38
N ARG A 11 4.36 -3.63 18.58
CA ARG A 11 4.89 -2.26 18.65
C ARG A 11 3.77 -1.27 18.42
N ARG A 12 3.80 -0.19 19.17
CA ARG A 12 2.84 0.91 19.08
C ARG A 12 3.59 2.21 18.83
N PHE A 13 2.99 3.06 18.01
CA PHE A 13 3.51 4.38 17.70
C PHE A 13 2.38 5.40 17.94
N ASP A 14 2.68 6.45 18.71
CA ASP A 14 1.73 7.51 19.01
C ASP A 14 1.61 8.45 17.82
N VAL A 15 0.47 8.35 17.12
CA VAL A 15 0.17 9.24 15.99
C VAL A 15 -0.25 10.60 16.55
N PRO A 16 0.38 11.71 16.10
CA PRO A 16 0.00 13.05 16.52
C PRO A 16 -1.49 13.33 16.28
N ARG A 17 -2.17 13.89 17.27
CA ARG A 17 -3.61 14.22 17.18
C ARG A 17 -3.93 15.26 16.10
N THR A 18 -2.94 15.99 15.64
CA THR A 18 -3.04 16.99 14.58
C THR A 18 -3.10 16.39 13.18
N PHE A 19 -2.81 15.08 13.05
CA PHE A 19 -2.84 14.43 11.75
C PHE A 19 -4.27 14.27 11.23
N LYS A 20 -4.49 14.72 9.99
CA LYS A 20 -5.79 14.64 9.32
C LYS A 20 -6.08 13.24 8.75
N ALA A 21 -5.04 12.47 8.46
CA ALA A 21 -5.17 11.12 7.96
C ALA A 21 -5.76 10.21 9.06
N ARG A 22 -6.82 9.49 8.73
CA ARG A 22 -7.31 8.41 9.58
C ARG A 22 -6.37 7.21 9.43
N PRO A 23 -5.77 6.69 10.50
CA PRO A 23 -5.05 5.44 10.42
C PRO A 23 -5.99 4.34 9.94
N THR A 24 -5.52 3.45 9.08
CA THR A 24 -6.22 2.20 8.79
C THR A 24 -6.49 1.49 10.12
N THR A 25 -7.74 1.10 10.35
CA THR A 25 -8.08 0.42 11.61
C THR A 25 -7.34 -0.90 11.71
N ASP A 26 -7.03 -1.33 12.93
CA ASP A 26 -6.40 -2.64 13.16
C ASP A 26 -7.22 -3.77 12.54
N PHE A 27 -8.55 -3.69 12.63
CA PHE A 27 -9.47 -4.65 12.03
C PHE A 27 -9.32 -4.74 10.51
N ALA A 28 -9.38 -3.60 9.80
CA ALA A 28 -9.24 -3.58 8.34
C ALA A 28 -7.85 -4.04 7.91
N LYS A 29 -6.80 -3.60 8.61
CA LYS A 29 -5.42 -4.00 8.34
C LYS A 29 -5.20 -5.50 8.53
N GLU A 30 -5.67 -6.08 9.63
CA GLU A 30 -5.55 -7.50 9.90
C GLU A 30 -6.26 -8.34 8.82
N ASN A 31 -7.48 -7.97 8.46
CA ASN A 31 -8.23 -8.65 7.41
C ASN A 31 -7.55 -8.51 6.03
N LEU A 32 -7.04 -7.33 5.70
CA LEU A 32 -6.28 -7.13 4.46
C LEU A 32 -5.09 -8.09 4.38
N PHE A 33 -4.26 -8.13 5.42
CA PHE A 33 -3.06 -8.99 5.42
C PHE A 33 -3.39 -10.49 5.47
N ASN A 34 -4.52 -10.88 6.07
CA ASN A 34 -5.00 -12.26 6.00
C ASN A 34 -5.36 -12.67 4.56
N VAL A 35 -5.97 -11.77 3.80
CA VAL A 35 -6.24 -12.02 2.36
C VAL A 35 -4.95 -12.03 1.55
N LEU A 36 -4.04 -11.07 1.80
CA LEU A 36 -2.76 -10.97 1.08
C LEU A 36 -1.89 -12.23 1.24
N ALA A 37 -1.98 -12.94 2.36
CA ALA A 37 -1.27 -14.20 2.57
C ALA A 37 -1.66 -15.31 1.58
N ASN A 38 -2.79 -15.19 0.88
CA ASN A 38 -3.17 -16.10 -0.20
C ASN A 38 -2.50 -15.76 -1.55
N TYR A 39 -1.94 -14.56 -1.67
CA TYR A 39 -1.31 -14.06 -2.90
C TYR A 39 0.21 -13.97 -2.81
N LEU A 40 0.72 -13.66 -1.61
CA LEU A 40 2.11 -13.26 -1.40
C LEU A 40 2.73 -14.02 -0.21
N ASP A 41 3.93 -14.53 -0.41
CA ASP A 41 4.84 -14.90 0.68
C ASP A 41 5.76 -13.71 0.95
N PHE A 42 5.50 -12.98 2.02
CA PHE A 42 6.25 -11.76 2.35
C PHE A 42 7.72 -11.98 2.63
N GLU A 43 8.12 -13.20 3.01
CA GLU A 43 9.51 -13.57 3.32
C GLU A 43 10.30 -13.99 2.07
N ASP A 44 9.63 -14.08 0.91
CA ASP A 44 10.24 -14.49 -0.37
C ASP A 44 10.67 -13.29 -1.22
N GLY A 45 11.45 -12.37 -0.63
CA GLY A 45 12.06 -11.25 -1.35
C GLY A 45 11.07 -10.23 -1.91
N VAL A 46 9.89 -10.07 -1.31
CA VAL A 46 8.84 -9.16 -1.80
C VAL A 46 9.27 -7.71 -1.75
N SER A 47 9.13 -7.01 -2.87
CA SER A 47 9.21 -5.56 -2.97
C SER A 47 7.81 -4.96 -3.02
N ALA A 48 7.57 -3.91 -2.23
CA ALA A 48 6.25 -3.30 -2.08
C ALA A 48 6.31 -1.77 -2.22
N LEU A 49 5.20 -1.22 -2.70
CA LEU A 49 4.98 0.22 -2.83
C LEU A 49 3.69 0.60 -2.07
N ASP A 50 3.81 1.53 -1.12
CA ASP A 50 2.71 2.07 -0.34
C ASP A 50 2.43 3.51 -0.80
N LEU A 51 1.37 3.65 -1.59
CA LEU A 51 0.94 4.93 -2.14
C LEU A 51 -0.09 5.58 -1.22
N PHE A 52 0.05 6.90 -1.00
CA PHE A 52 -0.72 7.64 0.01
C PHE A 52 -0.48 7.08 1.42
N ALA A 53 0.79 6.91 1.78
CA ALA A 53 1.19 6.12 2.95
C ALA A 53 0.70 6.68 4.29
N GLY A 54 0.33 7.96 4.39
CA GLY A 54 -0.25 8.58 5.57
C GLY A 54 0.66 8.44 6.79
N THR A 55 0.21 7.68 7.78
CA THR A 55 1.00 7.40 8.99
C THR A 55 2.06 6.31 8.81
N GLY A 56 2.11 5.67 7.64
CA GLY A 56 3.01 4.55 7.38
C GLY A 56 2.57 3.22 8.00
N SER A 57 1.29 3.10 8.36
CA SER A 57 0.74 1.89 9.01
C SER A 57 0.90 0.64 8.16
N ILE A 58 0.66 0.73 6.86
CA ILE A 58 0.86 -0.38 5.92
C ILE A 58 2.35 -0.61 5.67
N SER A 59 3.13 0.45 5.49
CA SER A 59 4.57 0.36 5.26
C SER A 59 5.28 -0.39 6.39
N ILE A 60 5.05 -0.03 7.66
CA ILE A 60 5.69 -0.71 8.79
C ILE A 60 5.19 -2.15 8.95
N GLU A 61 3.94 -2.43 8.63
CA GLU A 61 3.40 -3.79 8.65
C GLU A 61 4.08 -4.67 7.59
N LEU A 62 4.27 -4.17 6.37
CA LEU A 62 4.98 -4.86 5.29
C LEU A 62 6.42 -5.19 5.69
N VAL A 63 7.16 -4.21 6.23
CA VAL A 63 8.53 -4.45 6.74
C VAL A 63 8.52 -5.48 7.85
N SER A 64 7.58 -5.36 8.80
CA SER A 64 7.46 -6.29 9.94
C SER A 64 7.21 -7.72 9.51
N ARG A 65 6.47 -7.94 8.43
CA ARG A 65 6.13 -9.26 7.89
C ARG A 65 7.19 -9.87 7.00
N GLY A 66 8.25 -9.12 6.68
CA GLY A 66 9.41 -9.67 5.99
C GLY A 66 9.69 -9.13 4.60
N CYS A 67 8.93 -8.13 4.09
CA CYS A 67 9.25 -7.51 2.82
C CYS A 67 10.70 -6.99 2.81
N ASP A 68 11.41 -7.29 1.74
CA ASP A 68 12.81 -6.89 1.60
C ASP A 68 12.97 -5.41 1.31
N ARG A 69 12.01 -4.84 0.60
CA ARG A 69 12.03 -3.44 0.17
C ARG A 69 10.63 -2.87 0.15
N VAL A 70 10.43 -1.78 0.84
CA VAL A 70 9.18 -1.01 0.83
C VAL A 70 9.48 0.44 0.45
N ILE A 71 8.79 0.99 -0.53
CA ILE A 71 8.77 2.41 -0.82
C ILE A 71 7.45 2.98 -0.33
N SER A 72 7.51 4.02 0.50
CA SER A 72 6.34 4.77 0.96
C SER A 72 6.29 6.11 0.25
N VAL A 73 5.18 6.44 -0.39
CA VAL A 73 5.00 7.76 -1.03
C VAL A 73 3.95 8.54 -0.25
N GLU A 74 4.36 9.68 0.30
CA GLU A 74 3.49 10.57 1.07
C GLU A 74 3.79 12.04 0.71
N LYS A 75 2.74 12.79 0.40
CA LYS A 75 2.87 14.19 0.00
C LYS A 75 3.00 15.14 1.18
N ASP A 76 2.28 14.87 2.26
CA ASP A 76 2.29 15.71 3.46
C ASP A 76 3.64 15.62 4.18
N ARG A 77 4.20 16.78 4.50
CA ARG A 77 5.51 16.88 5.13
C ARG A 77 5.55 16.21 6.51
N ASP A 78 4.53 16.44 7.31
CA ASP A 78 4.53 16.00 8.71
C ASP A 78 4.24 14.49 8.78
N HIS A 79 3.38 13.98 7.91
CA HIS A 79 3.17 12.52 7.75
C HIS A 79 4.44 11.83 7.25
N HIS A 80 5.11 12.37 6.24
CA HIS A 80 6.38 11.83 5.76
C HIS A 80 7.45 11.81 6.86
N ALA A 81 7.59 12.92 7.61
CA ALA A 81 8.53 12.99 8.73
C ALA A 81 8.22 11.95 9.83
N PHE A 82 6.94 11.70 10.08
CA PHE A 82 6.52 10.66 11.03
C PHE A 82 6.89 9.26 10.54
N ILE A 83 6.71 8.95 9.24
CA ILE A 83 7.15 7.67 8.67
C ILE A 83 8.67 7.50 8.83
N CYS A 84 9.47 8.53 8.51
CA CYS A 84 10.91 8.51 8.72
C CYS A 84 11.27 8.22 10.19
N LYS A 85 10.58 8.88 11.13
CA LYS A 85 10.80 8.69 12.57
C LYS A 85 10.57 7.25 12.99
N ILE A 86 9.44 6.64 12.62
CA ILE A 86 9.15 5.25 13.01
C ILE A 86 10.14 4.25 12.41
N MET A 87 10.59 4.46 11.17
CA MET A 87 11.61 3.60 10.55
C MET A 87 12.96 3.71 11.27
N GLN A 88 13.34 4.91 11.69
CA GLN A 88 14.54 5.12 12.51
C GLN A 88 14.40 4.48 13.90
N GLU A 89 13.23 4.59 14.54
CA GLU A 89 12.97 4.02 15.86
C GLU A 89 13.09 2.49 15.86
N VAL A 90 12.64 1.82 14.81
CA VAL A 90 12.78 0.37 14.65
C VAL A 90 14.11 -0.03 13.99
N LYS A 91 14.95 0.94 13.63
CA LYS A 91 16.28 0.75 13.04
C LYS A 91 16.25 -0.11 11.77
N THR A 92 15.30 0.18 10.87
CA THR A 92 15.20 -0.52 9.59
C THR A 92 15.64 0.37 8.43
N ASP A 93 16.30 -0.22 7.46
CA ASP A 93 16.64 0.38 6.16
C ASP A 93 15.77 -0.18 5.01
N LYS A 94 14.87 -1.13 5.34
CA LYS A 94 14.00 -1.79 4.36
C LYS A 94 12.86 -0.90 3.84
N CYS A 95 12.53 0.19 4.51
CA CYS A 95 11.56 1.17 4.04
C CYS A 95 12.24 2.48 3.64
N ILE A 96 11.91 2.96 2.44
CA ILE A 96 12.41 4.22 1.88
C ILE A 96 11.21 5.18 1.77
N PRO A 97 11.02 6.10 2.73
CA PRO A 97 9.99 7.12 2.63
C PRO A 97 10.36 8.18 1.59
N ILE A 98 9.46 8.40 0.64
CA ILE A 98 9.59 9.43 -0.39
C ILE A 98 8.51 10.48 -0.18
N ARG A 99 8.93 11.75 -0.05
CA ARG A 99 7.99 12.87 -0.03
C ARG A 99 7.67 13.30 -1.44
N GLY A 100 6.41 13.10 -1.86
CA GLY A 100 6.01 13.45 -3.22
C GLY A 100 4.55 13.22 -3.52
N ASP A 101 4.14 13.71 -4.67
CA ASP A 101 2.81 13.49 -5.24
C ASP A 101 2.75 12.11 -5.90
N VAL A 102 1.72 11.33 -5.55
CA VAL A 102 1.56 9.95 -6.02
C VAL A 102 1.41 9.87 -7.54
N PHE A 103 0.65 10.75 -8.17
CA PHE A 103 0.47 10.73 -9.63
C PHE A 103 1.78 11.04 -10.38
N LYS A 104 2.58 11.97 -9.84
CA LYS A 104 3.92 12.24 -10.39
C LYS A 104 4.86 11.05 -10.20
N PHE A 105 4.79 10.41 -9.04
CA PHE A 105 5.59 9.22 -8.76
C PHE A 105 5.25 8.08 -9.73
N ILE A 106 3.96 7.78 -9.93
CA ILE A 106 3.51 6.74 -10.87
C ILE A 106 4.02 7.02 -12.29
N LYS A 107 3.85 8.24 -12.78
CA LYS A 107 4.27 8.63 -14.15
C LYS A 107 5.78 8.65 -14.33
N GLY A 108 6.55 8.91 -13.29
CA GLY A 108 8.02 8.93 -13.31
C GLY A 108 8.66 7.60 -12.90
N GLY A 109 7.88 6.66 -12.42
CA GLY A 109 8.36 5.37 -11.89
C GLY A 109 8.96 4.49 -12.98
N ARG A 110 10.11 3.86 -12.65
CA ARG A 110 10.81 2.89 -13.52
C ARG A 110 11.05 1.55 -12.83
N GLU A 111 10.72 1.47 -11.55
CA GLU A 111 10.87 0.28 -10.74
C GLU A 111 9.54 -0.51 -10.72
N GLN A 112 9.64 -1.82 -10.72
CA GLN A 112 8.48 -2.72 -10.61
C GLN A 112 8.42 -3.35 -9.23
N PHE A 113 7.21 -3.58 -8.74
CA PHE A 113 6.92 -4.11 -7.42
C PHE A 113 6.13 -5.41 -7.51
N ASP A 114 6.33 -6.28 -6.54
CA ASP A 114 5.49 -7.48 -6.35
C ASP A 114 4.12 -7.09 -5.79
N PHE A 115 4.09 -6.06 -4.96
CA PHE A 115 2.88 -5.58 -4.31
C PHE A 115 2.79 -4.05 -4.30
N ILE A 116 1.62 -3.51 -4.66
CA ILE A 116 1.30 -2.09 -4.55
C ILE A 116 0.03 -1.94 -3.73
N PHE A 117 0.08 -1.12 -2.70
CA PHE A 117 -1.07 -0.68 -1.93
C PHE A 117 -1.33 0.81 -2.16
N ALA A 118 -2.58 1.18 -2.36
CA ALA A 118 -2.98 2.58 -2.50
C ALA A 118 -4.21 2.86 -1.64
N ASP A 119 -4.10 3.86 -0.77
CA ASP A 119 -5.19 4.34 0.09
C ASP A 119 -5.39 5.85 -0.09
N PRO A 120 -5.93 6.28 -1.25
CA PRO A 120 -6.16 7.69 -1.51
C PRO A 120 -7.31 8.24 -0.65
N PRO A 121 -7.32 9.55 -0.34
CA PRO A 121 -8.52 10.19 0.19
C PRO A 121 -9.71 9.91 -0.72
N TYR A 122 -10.86 9.50 -0.17
CA TYR A 122 -12.04 9.10 -0.96
C TYR A 122 -12.62 10.25 -1.82
N VAL A 123 -12.27 11.49 -1.50
CA VAL A 123 -12.67 12.68 -2.27
C VAL A 123 -11.61 13.09 -3.31
N LEU A 124 -10.55 12.31 -3.46
CA LEU A 124 -9.48 12.61 -4.40
C LEU A 124 -10.00 12.59 -5.84
N GLN A 125 -9.81 13.67 -6.55
CA GLN A 125 -10.10 13.73 -7.98
C GLN A 125 -9.10 12.84 -8.74
N GLY A 126 -9.60 11.96 -9.60
CA GLY A 126 -8.79 11.03 -10.37
C GLY A 126 -8.50 9.70 -9.65
N LEU A 127 -9.11 9.45 -8.48
CA LEU A 127 -8.97 8.18 -7.76
C LEU A 127 -9.27 7.00 -8.69
N GLU A 128 -10.30 7.09 -9.50
CA GLU A 128 -10.73 6.06 -10.44
C GLU A 128 -9.68 5.71 -11.51
N THR A 129 -8.72 6.60 -11.74
CA THR A 129 -7.66 6.38 -12.74
C THR A 129 -6.44 5.63 -12.19
N ILE A 130 -6.32 5.50 -10.88
CA ILE A 130 -5.13 4.94 -10.22
C ILE A 130 -4.77 3.54 -10.73
N PRO A 131 -5.71 2.57 -10.80
CA PRO A 131 -5.38 1.25 -11.32
C PRO A 131 -4.81 1.30 -12.73
N SER A 132 -5.52 1.94 -13.66
CA SER A 132 -5.07 2.06 -15.06
C SER A 132 -3.69 2.71 -15.15
N LEU A 133 -3.42 3.78 -14.41
CA LEU A 133 -2.11 4.44 -14.41
C LEU A 133 -0.99 3.52 -13.93
N ILE A 134 -1.23 2.70 -12.93
CA ILE A 134 -0.24 1.75 -12.41
C ILE A 134 0.11 0.69 -13.48
N PHE A 135 -0.89 0.14 -14.16
CA PHE A 135 -0.67 -0.84 -15.22
C PHE A 135 -0.04 -0.22 -16.48
N GLU A 136 -0.50 0.94 -16.93
CA GLU A 136 0.04 1.66 -18.08
C GLU A 136 1.51 2.07 -17.90
N ASN A 137 1.90 2.44 -16.68
CA ASN A 137 3.29 2.79 -16.36
C ASN A 137 4.13 1.57 -15.93
N ASN A 138 3.57 0.37 -16.03
CA ASN A 138 4.26 -0.90 -15.81
C ASN A 138 4.96 -1.00 -14.41
N LEU A 139 4.26 -0.56 -13.35
CA LEU A 139 4.81 -0.58 -11.99
C LEU A 139 4.68 -1.92 -11.28
N LEU A 140 3.94 -2.87 -11.84
CA LEU A 140 3.82 -4.23 -11.30
C LEU A 140 4.71 -5.21 -12.06
N LYS A 141 5.39 -6.08 -11.31
CA LYS A 141 6.01 -7.27 -11.87
C LYS A 141 4.94 -8.22 -12.42
N GLU A 142 5.33 -9.22 -13.22
CA GLU A 142 4.42 -10.32 -13.58
C GLU A 142 3.90 -11.01 -12.31
N GLU A 143 2.62 -11.37 -12.29
CA GLU A 143 1.92 -11.89 -11.13
C GLU A 143 1.86 -10.91 -9.94
N GLY A 144 2.25 -9.66 -10.15
CA GLY A 144 2.19 -8.61 -9.13
C GLY A 144 0.75 -8.19 -8.82
N LEU A 145 0.53 -7.79 -7.59
CA LEU A 145 -0.78 -7.46 -7.02
C LEU A 145 -0.88 -5.99 -6.66
N LEU A 146 -1.98 -5.35 -7.08
CA LEU A 146 -2.41 -4.05 -6.59
C LEU A 146 -3.63 -4.21 -5.69
N VAL A 147 -3.63 -3.55 -4.55
CA VAL A 147 -4.82 -3.36 -3.71
C VAL A 147 -5.10 -1.86 -3.58
N LEU A 148 -6.31 -1.47 -3.94
CA LEU A 148 -6.81 -0.10 -3.81
C LEU A 148 -7.90 -0.04 -2.75
N GLU A 149 -7.69 0.77 -1.71
CA GLU A 149 -8.73 1.14 -0.76
C GLU A 149 -9.59 2.26 -1.33
N HIS A 150 -10.91 2.13 -1.23
CA HIS A 150 -11.83 3.13 -1.75
C HIS A 150 -13.18 3.14 -1.02
N GLY A 151 -13.99 4.16 -1.28
CA GLY A 151 -15.34 4.29 -0.76
C GLY A 151 -16.37 3.43 -1.51
N LYS A 152 -17.60 3.42 -0.99
CA LYS A 152 -18.72 2.63 -1.57
C LYS A 152 -19.17 3.09 -2.95
N LYS A 153 -18.86 4.34 -3.32
CA LYS A 153 -19.28 4.95 -4.60
C LYS A 153 -18.46 4.47 -5.80
N ASP A 154 -17.24 3.98 -5.53
CA ASP A 154 -16.31 3.59 -6.57
C ASP A 154 -16.51 2.12 -6.91
N ASN A 155 -16.48 1.79 -8.20
CA ASN A 155 -16.57 0.44 -8.72
C ASN A 155 -15.48 0.21 -9.76
N PHE A 156 -14.77 -0.90 -9.63
CA PHE A 156 -13.65 -1.27 -10.51
C PHE A 156 -13.84 -2.63 -11.19
N GLU A 157 -15.03 -3.22 -11.11
CA GLU A 157 -15.30 -4.57 -11.63
C GLU A 157 -15.10 -4.69 -13.14
N ASP A 158 -15.23 -3.57 -13.87
CA ASP A 158 -15.00 -3.52 -15.33
C ASP A 158 -13.52 -3.35 -15.72
N HIS A 159 -12.62 -3.18 -14.74
CA HIS A 159 -11.20 -3.06 -15.06
C HIS A 159 -10.62 -4.42 -15.51
N PRO A 160 -9.86 -4.49 -16.61
CA PRO A 160 -9.41 -5.78 -17.19
C PRO A 160 -8.55 -6.62 -16.25
N ASN A 161 -7.89 -6.00 -15.28
CA ASN A 161 -7.04 -6.69 -14.30
C ASN A 161 -7.75 -6.88 -12.94
N PHE A 162 -9.02 -6.53 -12.80
CA PHE A 162 -9.77 -6.69 -11.56
C PHE A 162 -9.92 -8.18 -11.21
N VAL A 163 -9.70 -8.52 -9.93
CA VAL A 163 -9.82 -9.89 -9.42
C VAL A 163 -11.01 -10.04 -8.48
N GLU A 164 -11.02 -9.24 -7.42
CA GLU A 164 -12.06 -9.30 -6.38
C GLU A 164 -12.17 -8.00 -5.59
N ARG A 165 -13.28 -7.86 -4.90
CA ARG A 165 -13.50 -6.79 -3.90
C ARG A 165 -13.82 -7.41 -2.55
N ARG A 166 -13.16 -6.90 -1.52
CA ARG A 166 -13.44 -7.23 -0.11
C ARG A 166 -13.98 -6.01 0.61
N VAL A 167 -15.00 -6.23 1.44
CA VAL A 167 -15.69 -5.15 2.17
C VAL A 167 -15.58 -5.43 3.67
N TYR A 168 -15.02 -4.47 4.40
CA TYR A 168 -14.88 -4.51 5.84
C TYR A 168 -15.47 -3.24 6.45
N GLY A 169 -16.73 -3.30 6.89
CA GLY A 169 -17.46 -2.12 7.34
C GLY A 169 -17.66 -1.10 6.20
N SER A 170 -17.11 0.09 6.36
CA SER A 170 -17.15 1.14 5.33
C SER A 170 -15.95 1.12 4.37
N VAL A 171 -14.98 0.23 4.60
CA VAL A 171 -13.76 0.11 3.82
C VAL A 171 -13.94 -0.93 2.73
N ASN A 172 -13.61 -0.56 1.50
CA ASN A 172 -13.56 -1.48 0.36
C ASN A 172 -12.12 -1.61 -0.11
N PHE A 173 -11.67 -2.85 -0.33
CA PHE A 173 -10.43 -3.17 -1.01
C PHE A 173 -10.73 -3.85 -2.33
N SER A 174 -10.31 -3.23 -3.43
CA SER A 174 -10.33 -3.85 -4.75
C SER A 174 -8.94 -4.37 -5.09
N PHE A 175 -8.89 -5.61 -5.58
CA PHE A 175 -7.67 -6.35 -5.91
C PHE A 175 -7.53 -6.45 -7.41
N PHE A 176 -6.32 -6.18 -7.91
CA PHE A 176 -5.98 -6.25 -9.33
C PHE A 176 -4.68 -7.03 -9.49
N GLU A 177 -4.61 -7.93 -10.46
CA GLU A 177 -3.43 -8.76 -10.70
C GLU A 177 -2.89 -8.56 -12.12
N LYS A 178 -1.57 -8.47 -12.23
CA LYS A 178 -0.91 -8.49 -13.52
C LYS A 178 -0.70 -9.94 -13.96
N LEU A 179 -1.50 -10.36 -14.93
CA LEU A 179 -1.42 -11.70 -15.47
C LEU A 179 -0.05 -11.97 -16.12
N LYS A 180 0.39 -13.22 -16.01
CA LYS A 180 1.60 -13.69 -16.67
C LYS A 180 1.39 -13.63 -18.18
N VAL A 181 2.33 -13.05 -18.91
CA VAL A 181 2.33 -13.13 -20.38
C VAL A 181 2.78 -14.54 -20.73
N GLU A 182 1.86 -15.36 -21.24
CA GLU A 182 2.22 -16.65 -21.82
C GLU A 182 3.14 -16.39 -23.01
N SER A 183 4.38 -16.88 -22.92
CA SER A 183 5.31 -16.88 -24.05
C SER A 183 4.76 -17.87 -25.10
N LEU A 184 4.30 -17.33 -26.23
CA LEU A 184 3.95 -18.12 -27.42
C LEU A 184 5.19 -18.77 -28.02
#